data_9c9ed9a6c8260fe9f84fb774f7ffc940
#
_entry.id   9c9ed9a6c8260fe9f84fb774f7ffc940
#
_cell.length_a   1.000
_cell.length_b   1.000
_cell.length_c   1.000
_cell.angle_alpha   90.00
_cell.angle_beta   90.00
_cell.angle_gamma   90.00
#
_symmetry.space_group_name_H-M   'P 1'
#
loop_
_entity.id
_entity.type
_entity.pdbx_description
1 polymer ?
#
loop_
_entity_poly.entity_id
_entity_poly.type
_entity_poly.pdbx_seq_one_letter_code
_entity_poly.pdbx_strand_id
1 'polypeptide(L)'
;NLMKLNKEDLLLYGVTDSKYLKGRKMSELVEEAILGGVTMIQLREKEMTHEAFKQEALDVQSVCQKHHVPLIINDDVELCKEIDADGVHIGQDDLNLKEARKILGEDKIIGVSAHNYEEAKIALENGADYLGVGAIFATQTKDDAQNISMETLNEICQKVDIPVVAIGGINQVNILEF
;
A
#
# COMPACT_ATOMS: atom_id res chain seq x y z
N ASN A 1 19.06 -12.77 8.83
CA ASN A 1 18.37 -11.76 8.01
C ASN A 1 16.90 -11.77 8.42
N LEU A 2 16.52 -10.79 9.24
CA LEU A 2 15.11 -10.50 9.43
C LEU A 2 14.57 -10.02 8.08
N MET A 3 13.62 -10.74 7.50
CA MET A 3 12.95 -10.27 6.28
C MET A 3 12.22 -8.96 6.63
N LYS A 4 12.45 -7.91 5.86
CA LYS A 4 11.81 -6.60 6.06
C LYS A 4 10.29 -6.63 5.81
N LEU A 5 9.81 -7.63 5.07
CA LEU A 5 8.40 -7.86 4.77
C LEU A 5 8.13 -9.36 4.74
N ASN A 6 7.13 -9.80 5.52
CA ASN A 6 6.63 -11.17 5.52
C ASN A 6 5.29 -11.23 4.78
N LYS A 7 4.94 -12.40 4.23
CA LYS A 7 3.63 -12.58 3.59
C LYS A 7 2.46 -12.35 4.55
N GLU A 8 2.66 -12.69 5.82
CA GLU A 8 1.69 -12.48 6.89
C GLU A 8 1.35 -11.01 7.11
N ASP A 9 2.30 -10.10 6.88
CA ASP A 9 2.06 -8.64 6.95
C ASP A 9 1.05 -8.17 5.89
N LEU A 10 0.93 -8.91 4.79
CA LEU A 10 0.07 -8.58 3.65
C LEU A 10 -1.29 -9.30 3.66
N LEU A 11 -1.62 -10.07 4.70
CA LEU A 11 -2.86 -10.84 4.76
C LEU A 11 -4.11 -9.96 4.70
N LEU A 12 -4.10 -8.83 5.38
CA LEU A 12 -5.18 -7.84 5.31
C LEU A 12 -4.58 -6.44 5.29
N TYR A 13 -4.43 -5.90 4.11
CA TYR A 13 -3.80 -4.62 3.85
C TYR A 13 -4.84 -3.50 3.73
N GLY A 14 -4.91 -2.64 4.75
CA GLY A 14 -5.83 -1.50 4.77
C GLY A 14 -5.22 -0.28 4.09
N VAL A 15 -5.95 0.32 3.15
CA VAL A 15 -5.61 1.60 2.53
C VAL A 15 -6.60 2.65 3.01
N THR A 16 -6.10 3.75 3.57
CA THR A 16 -6.95 4.79 4.14
C THR A 16 -7.61 5.65 3.06
N ASP A 17 -8.78 6.20 3.40
CA ASP A 17 -9.47 7.19 2.60
C ASP A 17 -10.19 8.17 3.53
N SER A 18 -9.78 9.44 3.50
CA SER A 18 -10.27 10.49 4.40
C SER A 18 -11.77 10.76 4.27
N LYS A 19 -12.42 10.41 3.15
CA LYS A 19 -13.88 10.56 2.98
C LYS A 19 -14.70 9.72 3.96
N TYR A 20 -14.12 8.69 4.57
CA TYR A 20 -14.81 7.84 5.55
C TYR A 20 -14.61 8.28 7.00
N LEU A 21 -13.88 9.36 7.27
CA LEU A 21 -13.57 9.83 8.63
C LEU A 21 -14.79 10.27 9.41
N LYS A 22 -15.77 10.90 8.76
CA LYS A 22 -17.00 11.40 9.41
C LYS A 22 -16.73 12.24 10.68
N GLY A 23 -15.74 13.13 10.59
CA GLY A 23 -15.34 13.99 11.71
C GLY A 23 -14.37 13.36 12.73
N ARG A 24 -13.95 12.12 12.52
CA ARG A 24 -12.98 11.41 13.37
C ARG A 24 -11.55 11.66 12.90
N LYS A 25 -10.57 11.38 13.76
CA LYS A 25 -9.16 11.41 13.37
C LYS A 25 -8.78 10.15 12.61
N MET A 26 -7.87 10.28 11.64
CA MET A 26 -7.35 9.13 10.89
C MET A 26 -6.70 8.09 11.80
N SER A 27 -5.98 8.52 12.84
CA SER A 27 -5.36 7.61 13.82
C SER A 27 -6.38 6.74 14.57
N GLU A 28 -7.57 7.26 14.86
CA GLU A 28 -8.66 6.49 15.48
C GLU A 28 -9.21 5.43 14.52
N LEU A 29 -9.45 5.82 13.26
CA LEU A 29 -9.92 4.90 12.22
C LEU A 29 -8.91 3.77 11.99
N VAL A 30 -7.62 4.09 11.91
CA VAL A 30 -6.53 3.12 11.75
C VAL A 30 -6.46 2.17 12.94
N GLU A 31 -6.56 2.66 14.17
CA GLU A 31 -6.55 1.78 15.36
C GLU A 31 -7.73 0.80 15.35
N GLU A 32 -8.92 1.24 15.00
CA GLU A 32 -10.08 0.34 14.84
C GLU A 32 -9.85 -0.72 13.76
N ALA A 33 -9.28 -0.34 12.63
CA ALA A 33 -8.97 -1.28 11.56
C ALA A 33 -7.96 -2.34 12.03
N ILE A 34 -6.91 -1.94 12.74
CA ILE A 34 -5.91 -2.85 13.31
C ILE A 34 -6.55 -3.80 14.33
N LEU A 35 -7.38 -3.29 15.24
CA LEU A 35 -8.12 -4.12 16.20
C LEU A 35 -9.09 -5.09 15.51
N GLY A 36 -9.58 -4.75 14.32
CA GLY A 36 -10.39 -5.60 13.46
C GLY A 36 -9.61 -6.64 12.66
N GLY A 37 -8.27 -6.63 12.72
CA GLY A 37 -7.43 -7.64 12.08
C GLY A 37 -6.57 -7.17 10.92
N VAL A 38 -6.55 -5.88 10.59
CA VAL A 38 -5.65 -5.33 9.55
C VAL A 38 -4.20 -5.55 9.97
N THR A 39 -3.40 -6.06 9.05
CA THR A 39 -2.00 -6.47 9.28
C THR A 39 -0.97 -5.49 8.72
N MET A 40 -1.37 -4.60 7.83
CA MET A 40 -0.54 -3.53 7.26
C MET A 40 -1.41 -2.33 6.89
N ILE A 41 -0.91 -1.13 7.07
CA ILE A 41 -1.62 0.11 6.76
C ILE A 41 -0.88 0.89 5.68
N GLN A 42 -1.62 1.34 4.66
CA GLN A 42 -1.18 2.38 3.74
C GLN A 42 -1.94 3.67 4.04
N LEU A 43 -1.21 4.72 4.38
CA LEU A 43 -1.75 6.05 4.57
C LEU A 43 -1.75 6.79 3.23
N ARG A 44 -2.95 7.10 2.74
CA ARG A 44 -3.17 7.75 1.45
C ARG A 44 -3.91 9.07 1.65
N GLU A 45 -3.25 10.17 1.26
CA GLU A 45 -3.82 11.51 1.22
C GLU A 45 -3.42 12.19 -0.10
N LYS A 46 -4.39 12.80 -0.79
CA LYS A 46 -4.18 13.39 -2.11
C LYS A 46 -4.28 14.92 -2.12
N GLU A 47 -4.91 15.52 -1.13
CA GLU A 47 -5.25 16.95 -1.12
C GLU A 47 -4.67 17.71 0.07
N MET A 48 -3.90 17.06 0.93
CA MET A 48 -3.26 17.67 2.08
C MET A 48 -1.97 18.41 1.68
N THR A 49 -1.66 19.48 2.41
CA THR A 49 -0.31 20.05 2.41
C THR A 49 0.69 19.06 2.99
N HIS A 50 1.96 19.23 2.66
CA HIS A 50 3.03 18.36 3.20
C HIS A 50 3.01 18.36 4.74
N GLU A 51 2.91 19.52 5.36
CA GLU A 51 2.91 19.64 6.83
C GLU A 51 1.69 18.96 7.48
N ALA A 52 0.50 19.11 6.89
CA ALA A 52 -0.70 18.42 7.37
C ALA A 52 -0.61 16.91 7.22
N PHE A 53 -0.10 16.44 6.09
CA PHE A 53 0.14 15.01 5.85
C PHE A 53 1.17 14.43 6.81
N LYS A 54 2.26 15.14 7.03
CA LYS A 54 3.29 14.76 8.02
C LYS A 54 2.71 14.61 9.42
N GLN A 55 1.93 15.57 9.87
CA GLN A 55 1.31 15.51 11.20
C GLN A 55 0.37 14.32 11.33
N GLU A 56 -0.50 14.08 10.35
CA GLU A 56 -1.37 12.91 10.31
C GLU A 56 -0.56 11.60 10.29
N ALA A 57 0.48 11.55 9.47
CA ALA A 57 1.36 10.39 9.36
C ALA A 57 2.06 10.06 10.68
N LEU A 58 2.52 11.06 11.44
CA LEU A 58 3.12 10.86 12.77
C LEU A 58 2.09 10.31 13.78
N ASP A 59 0.87 10.81 13.77
CA ASP A 59 -0.20 10.32 14.63
C ASP A 59 -0.55 8.84 14.29
N VAL A 60 -0.69 8.53 13.01
CA VAL A 60 -0.95 7.16 12.53
C VAL A 60 0.24 6.24 12.82
N GLN A 61 1.46 6.71 12.62
CA GLN A 61 2.68 5.94 12.92
C GLN A 61 2.73 5.51 14.39
N SER A 62 2.36 6.39 15.30
CA SER A 62 2.32 6.10 16.74
C SER A 62 1.37 4.93 17.03
N VAL A 63 0.20 4.90 16.40
CA VAL A 63 -0.76 3.79 16.52
C VAL A 63 -0.21 2.50 15.91
N CYS A 64 0.36 2.58 14.71
CA CYS A 64 0.94 1.41 14.04
C CYS A 64 2.09 0.80 14.85
N GLN A 65 2.97 1.62 15.41
CA GLN A 65 4.08 1.15 16.27
C GLN A 65 3.57 0.47 17.54
N LYS A 66 2.55 1.02 18.18
CA LYS A 66 1.92 0.44 19.37
C LYS A 66 1.41 -0.99 19.13
N HIS A 67 0.91 -1.27 17.93
CA HIS A 67 0.33 -2.55 17.55
C HIS A 67 1.25 -3.42 16.69
N HIS A 68 2.48 -3.00 16.45
CA HIS A 68 3.47 -3.68 15.60
C HIS A 68 2.96 -3.95 14.17
N VAL A 69 2.25 -2.97 13.59
CA VAL A 69 1.73 -3.01 12.22
C VAL A 69 2.59 -2.11 11.33
N PRO A 70 3.12 -2.59 10.19
CA PRO A 70 3.88 -1.74 9.28
C PRO A 70 3.04 -0.59 8.71
N LEU A 71 3.65 0.60 8.64
CA LEU A 71 3.08 1.79 8.01
C LEU A 71 3.74 2.06 6.67
N ILE A 72 2.94 2.11 5.63
CA ILE A 72 3.32 2.45 4.27
C ILE A 72 2.74 3.82 3.92
N ILE A 73 3.57 4.71 3.38
CA ILE A 73 3.15 6.02 2.89
C ILE A 73 2.82 5.91 1.39
N ASN A 74 1.67 6.41 0.99
CA ASN A 74 1.31 6.45 -0.43
C ASN A 74 2.04 7.58 -1.15
N ASP A 75 2.75 7.28 -2.23
CA ASP A 75 3.44 8.16 -3.18
C ASP A 75 4.59 9.01 -2.61
N ASP A 76 4.52 9.50 -1.38
CA ASP A 76 5.45 10.48 -0.81
C ASP A 76 6.70 9.82 -0.21
N VAL A 77 7.70 9.62 -1.05
CA VAL A 77 9.00 9.01 -0.68
C VAL A 77 9.76 9.87 0.34
N GLU A 78 9.73 11.19 0.17
CA GLU A 78 10.42 12.12 1.07
C GLU A 78 9.78 12.10 2.46
N LEU A 79 8.46 12.10 2.55
CA LEU A 79 7.76 11.97 3.82
C LEU A 79 8.09 10.65 4.51
N CYS A 80 8.10 9.54 3.76
CA CYS A 80 8.48 8.23 4.30
C CYS A 80 9.87 8.28 4.96
N LYS A 81 10.84 8.90 4.28
CA LYS A 81 12.19 9.10 4.81
C LYS A 81 12.19 10.02 6.03
N GLU A 82 11.48 11.13 5.96
CA GLU A 82 11.46 12.16 7.01
C GLU A 82 10.95 11.63 8.34
N ILE A 83 9.89 10.81 8.33
CA ILE A 83 9.30 10.24 9.54
C ILE A 83 9.82 8.84 9.87
N ASP A 84 10.71 8.30 9.04
CA ASP A 84 11.22 6.93 9.17
C ASP A 84 10.08 5.88 9.17
N ALA A 85 9.12 6.02 8.26
CA ALA A 85 8.07 5.01 8.08
C ALA A 85 8.65 3.69 7.56
N ASP A 86 7.88 2.62 7.61
CA ASP A 86 8.34 1.29 7.19
C ASP A 86 8.52 1.15 5.68
N GLY A 87 7.78 1.93 4.90
CA GLY A 87 7.93 1.91 3.46
C GLY A 87 7.00 2.86 2.72
N VAL A 88 7.02 2.73 1.40
CA VAL A 88 6.24 3.55 0.48
C VAL A 88 5.55 2.65 -0.56
N HIS A 89 4.39 3.07 -1.04
CA HIS A 89 3.72 2.46 -2.18
C HIS A 89 3.62 3.47 -3.31
N ILE A 90 4.13 3.13 -4.49
CA ILE A 90 4.17 3.99 -5.66
C ILE A 90 3.38 3.41 -6.83
N GLY A 91 2.78 4.27 -7.64
CA GLY A 91 2.11 3.92 -8.89
C GLY A 91 3.04 3.98 -10.10
N GLN A 92 2.48 3.79 -11.30
CA GLN A 92 3.24 3.81 -12.55
C GLN A 92 3.70 5.21 -12.96
N ASP A 93 2.93 6.24 -12.61
CA ASP A 93 3.18 7.64 -12.96
C ASP A 93 3.95 8.39 -11.86
N ASP A 94 4.31 7.70 -10.77
CA ASP A 94 4.98 8.28 -9.63
C ASP A 94 6.51 8.22 -9.79
N LEU A 95 7.24 8.59 -8.72
CA LEU A 95 8.68 8.54 -8.68
C LEU A 95 9.21 7.16 -9.08
N ASN A 96 10.19 7.15 -9.97
CA ASN A 96 10.83 5.90 -10.42
C ASN A 96 11.28 5.05 -9.23
N LEU A 97 10.98 3.76 -9.27
CA LEU A 97 11.32 2.79 -8.22
C LEU A 97 12.81 2.81 -7.85
N LYS A 98 13.71 2.95 -8.83
CA LYS A 98 15.16 3.04 -8.58
C LYS A 98 15.55 4.30 -7.79
N GLU A 99 14.88 5.42 -8.07
CA GLU A 99 15.11 6.67 -7.33
C GLU A 99 14.55 6.57 -5.91
N ALA A 100 13.36 6.02 -5.75
CA ALA A 100 12.78 5.76 -4.44
C ALA A 100 13.72 4.88 -3.60
N ARG A 101 14.27 3.82 -4.18
CA ARG A 101 15.24 2.93 -3.51
C ARG A 101 16.53 3.65 -3.11
N LYS A 102 17.05 4.55 -3.94
CA LYS A 102 18.23 5.38 -3.59
C LYS A 102 17.95 6.30 -2.40
N ILE A 103 16.76 6.88 -2.33
CA ILE A 103 16.37 7.79 -1.26
C ILE A 103 16.16 7.04 0.06
N LEU A 104 15.47 5.91 0.01
CA LEU A 104 15.04 5.15 1.18
C LEU A 104 16.04 4.10 1.67
N GLY A 105 16.90 3.59 0.78
CA GLY A 105 17.81 2.49 1.09
C GLY A 105 17.15 1.11 0.97
N GLU A 106 17.94 0.07 1.25
CA GLU A 106 17.54 -1.33 1.04
C GLU A 106 16.60 -1.88 2.14
N ASP A 107 16.57 -1.25 3.31
CA ASP A 107 15.80 -1.74 4.46
C ASP A 107 14.31 -1.33 4.42
N LYS A 108 13.95 -0.35 3.60
CA LYS A 108 12.57 0.11 3.48
C LYS A 108 11.79 -0.73 2.47
N ILE A 109 10.51 -0.92 2.78
CA ILE A 109 9.57 -1.61 1.90
C ILE A 109 9.15 -0.68 0.76
N ILE A 110 9.23 -1.15 -0.48
CA ILE A 110 8.66 -0.44 -1.63
C ILE A 110 7.68 -1.37 -2.34
N GLY A 111 6.40 -1.00 -2.27
CA GLY A 111 5.34 -1.63 -3.05
C GLY A 111 5.07 -0.86 -4.33
N VAL A 112 4.67 -1.55 -5.38
CA VAL A 112 4.38 -0.97 -6.69
C VAL A 112 3.05 -1.46 -7.22
N SER A 113 2.23 -0.55 -7.72
CA SER A 113 1.00 -0.89 -8.43
C SER A 113 1.31 -1.47 -9.81
N ALA A 114 0.64 -2.54 -10.19
CA ALA A 114 0.74 -3.14 -11.51
C ALA A 114 -0.65 -3.46 -12.07
N HIS A 115 -0.87 -3.22 -13.37
CA HIS A 115 -2.14 -3.44 -14.05
C HIS A 115 -2.09 -4.62 -15.02
N ASN A 116 -0.90 -5.11 -15.33
CA ASN A 116 -0.64 -6.24 -16.22
C ASN A 116 0.71 -6.88 -15.88
N TYR A 117 1.00 -7.99 -16.55
CA TYR A 117 2.25 -8.72 -16.31
C TYR A 117 3.50 -7.91 -16.69
N GLU A 118 3.45 -7.13 -17.76
CA GLU A 118 4.61 -6.32 -18.19
C GLU A 118 5.02 -5.31 -17.13
N GLU A 119 4.05 -4.61 -16.55
CA GLU A 119 4.30 -3.68 -15.43
C GLU A 119 4.82 -4.41 -14.20
N ALA A 120 4.24 -5.57 -13.87
CA ALA A 120 4.69 -6.42 -12.76
C ALA A 120 6.14 -6.87 -12.94
N LYS A 121 6.51 -7.29 -14.15
CA LYS A 121 7.87 -7.71 -14.50
C LYS A 121 8.87 -6.56 -14.32
N ILE A 122 8.56 -5.38 -14.84
CA ILE A 122 9.40 -4.18 -14.70
C ILE A 122 9.59 -3.85 -13.21
N ALA A 123 8.53 -3.87 -12.41
CA ALA A 123 8.61 -3.62 -10.98
C ALA A 123 9.51 -4.65 -10.26
N LEU A 124 9.35 -5.94 -10.59
CA LEU A 124 10.19 -7.01 -10.05
C LEU A 124 11.68 -6.80 -10.38
N GLU A 125 11.99 -6.54 -11.66
CA GLU A 125 13.36 -6.31 -12.13
C GLU A 125 14.03 -5.08 -11.49
N ASN A 126 13.23 -4.11 -11.07
CA ASN A 126 13.71 -2.89 -10.41
C ASN A 126 13.67 -2.95 -8.87
N GLY A 127 13.35 -4.11 -8.30
CA GLY A 127 13.49 -4.35 -6.87
C GLY A 127 12.26 -4.01 -6.01
N ALA A 128 11.05 -4.11 -6.55
CA ALA A 128 9.84 -4.03 -5.75
C ALA A 128 9.78 -5.15 -4.71
N ASP A 129 9.31 -4.85 -3.51
CA ASP A 129 9.16 -5.82 -2.43
C ASP A 129 7.82 -6.55 -2.48
N TYR A 130 6.80 -5.92 -3.00
CA TYR A 130 5.48 -6.49 -3.29
C TYR A 130 4.78 -5.73 -4.41
N LEU A 131 3.74 -6.32 -4.97
CA LEU A 131 2.89 -5.71 -5.99
C LEU A 131 1.47 -5.53 -5.46
N GLY A 132 0.87 -4.38 -5.80
CA GLY A 132 -0.56 -4.14 -5.65
C GLY A 132 -1.23 -4.25 -7.02
N VAL A 133 -2.12 -5.22 -7.20
CA VAL A 133 -2.82 -5.45 -8.47
C VAL A 133 -4.29 -5.09 -8.33
N GLY A 134 -4.73 -4.15 -9.12
CA GLY A 134 -6.11 -3.66 -9.06
C GLY A 134 -6.40 -2.59 -10.14
N ALA A 135 -7.66 -2.14 -10.24
CA ALA A 135 -8.77 -2.59 -9.37
C ALA A 135 -9.36 -3.92 -9.88
N ILE A 136 -9.56 -4.88 -8.99
CA ILE A 136 -10.17 -6.18 -9.37
C ILE A 136 -11.68 -6.01 -9.54
N PHE A 137 -12.31 -5.25 -8.66
CA PHE A 137 -13.73 -4.88 -8.76
C PHE A 137 -13.85 -3.37 -8.88
N ALA A 138 -14.98 -2.88 -9.41
CA ALA A 138 -15.24 -1.46 -9.54
C ALA A 138 -15.11 -0.73 -8.19
N THR A 139 -14.43 0.42 -8.20
CA THR A 139 -14.21 1.24 -7.01
C THR A 139 -14.36 2.73 -7.34
N GLN A 140 -14.76 3.51 -6.33
CA GLN A 140 -14.86 4.97 -6.40
C GLN A 140 -13.71 5.66 -5.64
N THR A 141 -12.80 4.92 -5.07
CA THR A 141 -11.69 5.46 -4.26
C THR A 141 -10.62 6.10 -5.12
N LYS A 142 -10.42 5.60 -6.35
CA LYS A 142 -9.44 6.11 -7.31
C LYS A 142 -10.15 6.39 -8.63
N ASP A 143 -10.15 7.64 -9.08
CA ASP A 143 -10.90 8.11 -10.26
C ASP A 143 -10.44 7.48 -11.58
N ASP A 144 -9.17 7.12 -11.68
CA ASP A 144 -8.54 6.52 -12.87
C ASP A 144 -8.34 5.00 -12.75
N ALA A 145 -9.02 4.34 -11.81
CA ALA A 145 -8.88 2.90 -11.60
C ALA A 145 -9.37 2.11 -12.83
N GLN A 146 -8.47 1.30 -13.40
CA GLN A 146 -8.79 0.34 -14.45
C GLN A 146 -9.19 -0.99 -13.81
N ASN A 147 -10.21 -1.66 -14.35
CA ASN A 147 -10.59 -2.99 -13.92
C ASN A 147 -9.61 -4.03 -14.47
N ILE A 148 -9.05 -4.83 -13.56
CA ILE A 148 -8.14 -5.93 -13.87
C ILE A 148 -8.90 -7.25 -13.73
N SER A 149 -8.78 -8.14 -14.73
CA SER A 149 -9.45 -9.45 -14.66
C SER A 149 -8.77 -10.38 -13.65
N MET A 150 -9.54 -11.36 -13.15
CA MET A 150 -8.98 -12.44 -12.31
C MET A 150 -7.93 -13.25 -13.06
N GLU A 151 -8.07 -13.40 -14.39
CA GLU A 151 -7.08 -14.07 -15.24
C GLU A 151 -5.75 -13.33 -15.23
N THR A 152 -5.76 -12.00 -15.34
CA THR A 152 -4.55 -11.17 -15.26
C THR A 152 -3.91 -11.25 -13.88
N LEU A 153 -4.71 -11.21 -12.80
CA LEU A 153 -4.22 -11.40 -11.44
C LEU A 153 -3.53 -12.76 -11.29
N ASN A 154 -4.16 -13.83 -11.75
CA ASN A 154 -3.61 -15.18 -11.72
C ASN A 154 -2.31 -15.29 -12.52
N GLU A 155 -2.25 -14.70 -13.71
CA GLU A 155 -1.04 -14.66 -14.53
C GLU A 155 0.13 -14.02 -13.78
N ILE A 156 -0.09 -12.85 -13.16
CA ILE A 156 0.93 -12.16 -12.37
C ILE A 156 1.39 -13.04 -11.21
N CYS A 157 0.45 -13.59 -10.43
CA CYS A 157 0.76 -14.41 -9.26
C CYS A 157 1.58 -15.67 -9.62
N GLN A 158 1.35 -16.26 -10.80
CA GLN A 158 2.08 -17.44 -11.25
C GLN A 158 3.49 -17.13 -11.76
N LYS A 159 3.72 -15.92 -12.26
CA LYS A 159 4.97 -15.53 -12.93
C LYS A 159 5.92 -14.70 -12.09
N VAL A 160 5.47 -14.15 -10.95
CA VAL A 160 6.31 -13.39 -10.03
C VAL A 160 6.49 -14.16 -8.72
N ASP A 161 7.64 -14.01 -8.09
CA ASP A 161 7.99 -14.66 -6.84
C ASP A 161 7.89 -13.74 -5.60
N ILE A 162 7.65 -12.45 -5.82
CA ILE A 162 7.35 -11.50 -4.73
C ILE A 162 5.85 -11.54 -4.37
N PRO A 163 5.48 -11.15 -3.14
CA PRO A 163 4.07 -11.11 -2.75
C PRO A 163 3.22 -10.20 -3.63
N VAL A 164 1.98 -10.62 -3.88
CA VAL A 164 0.98 -9.87 -4.64
C VAL A 164 -0.24 -9.66 -3.76
N VAL A 165 -0.72 -8.42 -3.65
CA VAL A 165 -1.99 -8.09 -3.00
C VAL A 165 -3.00 -7.66 -4.05
N ALA A 166 -4.20 -8.19 -3.97
CA ALA A 166 -5.34 -7.75 -4.78
C ALA A 166 -6.02 -6.56 -4.09
N ILE A 167 -6.39 -5.55 -4.87
CA ILE A 167 -7.03 -4.33 -4.37
C ILE A 167 -8.14 -3.87 -5.30
N GLY A 168 -9.07 -3.10 -4.77
CA GLY A 168 -10.14 -2.44 -5.49
C GLY A 168 -11.47 -3.16 -5.38
N GLY A 169 -12.42 -2.52 -4.70
CA GLY A 169 -13.79 -2.97 -4.57
C GLY A 169 -14.01 -4.28 -3.80
N ILE A 170 -12.99 -4.78 -3.09
CA ILE A 170 -13.08 -6.03 -2.31
C ILE A 170 -13.95 -5.80 -1.08
N ASN A 171 -14.87 -6.71 -0.83
CA ASN A 171 -15.80 -6.67 0.30
C ASN A 171 -16.16 -8.08 0.78
N GLN A 172 -17.00 -8.18 1.81
CA GLN A 172 -17.40 -9.45 2.42
C GLN A 172 -18.08 -10.42 1.45
N VAL A 173 -18.73 -9.90 0.39
CA VAL A 173 -19.46 -10.73 -0.57
C VAL A 173 -18.54 -11.36 -1.60
N ASN A 174 -17.56 -10.57 -2.12
CA ASN A 174 -16.71 -11.00 -3.23
C ASN A 174 -15.33 -11.53 -2.82
N ILE A 175 -14.93 -11.39 -1.56
CA ILE A 175 -13.62 -11.85 -1.10
C ILE A 175 -13.42 -13.37 -1.26
N LEU A 176 -14.50 -14.13 -1.29
CA LEU A 176 -14.44 -15.59 -1.49
C LEU A 176 -14.17 -16.02 -2.92
N GLU A 177 -14.06 -15.08 -3.86
CA GLU A 177 -13.68 -15.34 -5.26
C GLU A 177 -12.15 -15.52 -5.45
N PHE A 178 -11.34 -15.27 -4.42
CA PHE A 178 -9.86 -15.37 -4.43
C PHE A 178 -9.33 -16.72 -3.98
#